data_0dd5c44c7506e8c10423b057d425faec
#
_entry.id   0dd5c44c7506e8c10423b057d425faec
#
_cell.length_a   1.000
_cell.length_b   1.000
_cell.length_c   1.000
_cell.angle_alpha   90.00
_cell.angle_beta   90.00
_cell.angle_gamma   90.00
#
_symmetry.space_group_name_H-M   'P 1'
#
loop_
_entity.id
_entity.type
_entity.pdbx_description
1 polymer ?
#
loop_
_entity_poly.entity_id
_entity_poly.type
_entity_poly.pdbx_seq_one_letter_code
_entity_poly.pdbx_strand_id
1 'polypeptide(L)'
;MRFMSFAAAAVTTVVAWNCAVAAPSSAASVPDAAEISLSTRTPIKHLIVVVGENVTFDTLFGTYVPARKHESVRNLLSERIVNADGTPGPRYFKAVQFTGANLHNQYTVDPVPVAPYARLPQPTLIGVFNPATLQPFGAIPDPRFAALDVNGPFQITNFLKYGDPTTFATGDPVHRFFQMWQQTGGTNRDLHSFAWVAITTGQGADTPGITAANPGQGAELMGFFNMATGDAPYFKSLAQTYALSDNYHQAIQGGTGANFFMLATGDAAVYNQNGQLAVPPANQIENPDPAAGTENFYVHDGYSGGSYVNCSDATQPAVDAILDKIRAHGSRPNCEPGAYYLVNNYEPPYTIDGTLKTLGPQVFAYPPQAVPTIGEALSAKGVSWKWYTGGRDTTDVTGDALYPIIRGIVQSQVPPGTPAAIIDGIAFTQTQPLLYNSIGDPHNGSATVVNSALKGNLKGLASFYQDVSQGTLPAVSYVVPKNLDSGHPGYSAPPRYEVFIKDLITRVQANPELWQSTAILVTTDEGGGYFDSGRIQNLDFFGDGPRIPLIVVSPFARQGHVDHVYNDHASILKFIEHNWKLHPLSHRSRDRLPNPFVFDDD
;
A
#
# COMPACT_ATOMS: atom_id res chain seq x y z
N MET A 1 49.72 48.93 -18.49
CA MET A 1 50.32 50.24 -17.98
C MET A 1 50.08 50.31 -16.49
N ARG A 2 51.18 50.27 -15.75
CA ARG A 2 51.50 50.91 -14.44
C ARG A 2 50.43 50.84 -13.34
N PHE A 3 50.65 50.03 -12.31
CA PHE A 3 51.37 50.28 -11.04
C PHE A 3 50.89 51.50 -10.26
N MET A 4 50.39 51.28 -9.04
CA MET A 4 51.03 51.88 -7.85
C MET A 4 50.42 51.29 -6.57
N SER A 5 51.35 50.77 -5.75
CA SER A 5 51.14 50.37 -4.34
C SER A 5 51.14 51.62 -3.45
N PHE A 6 50.41 51.53 -2.31
CA PHE A 6 50.83 52.31 -1.12
C PHE A 6 50.61 51.41 0.13
N ALA A 7 51.69 51.22 0.84
CA ALA A 7 51.75 50.70 2.18
C ALA A 7 51.66 51.86 3.19
N ALA A 8 50.97 51.66 4.27
CA ALA A 8 51.10 52.49 5.46
C ALA A 8 51.01 51.58 6.70
N ALA A 9 52.01 51.81 7.54
CA ALA A 9 52.31 50.97 8.72
C ALA A 9 51.40 51.28 9.92
N ALA A 10 51.25 50.27 10.71
CA ALA A 10 50.47 50.25 11.90
C ALA A 10 51.23 50.47 13.19
N VAL A 11 50.57 50.96 14.18
CA VAL A 11 51.06 51.01 15.56
C VAL A 11 50.29 49.90 16.38
N THR A 12 51.06 49.01 16.95
CA THR A 12 50.64 48.00 17.87
C THR A 12 50.45 48.57 19.28
N THR A 13 49.25 48.46 19.82
CA THR A 13 49.01 48.56 21.26
C THR A 13 48.55 47.17 21.78
N VAL A 14 49.39 46.53 22.53
CA VAL A 14 49.10 45.27 23.23
C VAL A 14 48.36 45.65 24.50
N VAL A 15 47.08 45.26 24.57
CA VAL A 15 46.32 45.20 25.82
C VAL A 15 46.19 43.73 26.20
N ALA A 16 46.91 43.33 27.19
CA ALA A 16 46.80 41.99 27.78
C ALA A 16 45.49 41.92 28.58
N TRP A 17 44.52 41.21 28.07
CA TRP A 17 43.39 40.76 28.86
C TRP A 17 43.62 39.32 29.29
N ASN A 18 43.71 39.12 30.59
CA ASN A 18 43.62 37.81 31.23
C ASN A 18 42.24 37.25 30.98
N CYS A 19 42.13 36.40 29.99
CA CYS A 19 40.97 35.50 29.90
C CYS A 19 41.24 34.29 30.80
N ALA A 20 40.56 34.22 31.94
CA ALA A 20 40.42 32.98 32.68
C ALA A 20 39.77 31.95 31.75
N VAL A 21 40.51 30.87 31.47
CA VAL A 21 40.01 29.71 30.76
C VAL A 21 38.97 29.07 31.68
N ALA A 22 37.69 29.31 31.43
CA ALA A 22 36.64 28.49 32.00
C ALA A 22 36.81 27.08 31.43
N ALA A 23 36.87 26.08 32.29
CA ALA A 23 36.85 24.70 31.90
C ALA A 23 35.63 24.42 31.00
N PRO A 24 35.75 23.55 29.99
CA PRO A 24 34.62 23.22 29.16
C PRO A 24 33.54 22.66 30.08
N SER A 25 32.40 23.35 30.13
CA SER A 25 31.17 22.80 30.71
C SER A 25 30.94 21.44 30.03
N SER A 26 30.80 20.40 30.83
CA SER A 26 30.40 19.09 30.37
C SER A 26 29.30 19.25 29.34
N ALA A 27 29.54 18.78 28.13
CA ALA A 27 28.48 18.63 27.14
C ALA A 27 27.35 17.94 27.89
N ALA A 28 26.20 18.60 27.94
CA ALA A 28 24.99 17.97 28.42
C ALA A 28 24.86 16.71 27.57
N SER A 29 25.08 15.55 28.19
CA SER A 29 24.74 14.28 27.60
C SER A 29 23.31 14.44 27.11
N VAL A 30 23.10 14.28 25.81
CA VAL A 30 21.76 13.98 25.29
C VAL A 30 21.26 12.89 26.23
N PRO A 31 20.10 13.07 26.90
CA PRO A 31 19.61 11.99 27.74
C PRO A 31 19.57 10.77 26.85
N ASP A 32 20.30 9.71 27.23
CA ASP A 32 19.98 8.35 26.80
C ASP A 32 18.48 8.29 26.81
N ALA A 33 17.90 7.66 25.78
CA ALA A 33 16.45 7.52 25.63
C ALA A 33 15.88 6.80 26.87
N ALA A 34 16.03 7.47 28.02
CA ALA A 34 15.42 7.12 29.27
C ALA A 34 13.94 7.25 29.01
N GLU A 35 13.31 6.08 28.87
CA GLU A 35 11.91 5.84 29.03
C GLU A 35 11.19 7.02 29.68
N ILE A 36 10.74 7.98 28.88
CA ILE A 36 9.53 8.64 29.22
C ILE A 36 8.50 7.52 29.01
N SER A 37 8.20 6.80 30.08
CA SER A 37 7.06 5.90 30.17
C SER A 37 5.82 6.76 29.95
N LEU A 38 5.56 7.11 28.70
CA LEU A 38 4.36 7.82 28.32
C LEU A 38 3.22 6.88 28.69
N SER A 39 2.41 7.29 29.63
CA SER A 39 1.27 6.51 30.09
C SER A 39 0.34 6.29 28.91
N THR A 40 0.36 5.08 28.37
CA THR A 40 -0.60 4.62 27.36
C THR A 40 -1.94 4.31 27.99
N ARG A 41 -3.04 4.38 27.22
CA ARG A 41 -4.37 4.01 27.72
C ARG A 41 -4.57 2.51 27.81
N THR A 42 -3.84 1.74 27.00
CA THR A 42 -3.86 0.28 26.98
C THR A 42 -2.52 -0.26 27.48
N PRO A 43 -2.37 -1.56 27.76
CA PRO A 43 -1.08 -2.18 28.07
C PRO A 43 -0.05 -2.11 26.93
N ILE A 44 -0.47 -1.74 25.72
CA ILE A 44 0.39 -1.70 24.53
C ILE A 44 1.36 -0.52 24.62
N LYS A 45 2.66 -0.86 24.66
CA LYS A 45 3.78 0.10 24.65
C LYS A 45 4.46 0.17 23.28
N HIS A 46 4.36 -0.91 22.51
CA HIS A 46 4.91 -1.03 21.17
C HIS A 46 3.81 -1.48 20.21
N LEU A 47 3.52 -0.67 19.21
CA LEU A 47 2.65 -1.01 18.09
C LEU A 47 3.49 -1.20 16.84
N ILE A 48 3.38 -2.36 16.20
CA ILE A 48 4.00 -2.65 14.91
C ILE A 48 2.88 -2.80 13.88
N VAL A 49 2.86 -1.96 12.86
CA VAL A 49 1.92 -2.06 11.73
C VAL A 49 2.69 -2.61 10.54
N VAL A 50 2.40 -3.83 10.12
CA VAL A 50 3.04 -4.48 8.97
C VAL A 50 2.09 -4.42 7.80
N VAL A 51 2.55 -3.80 6.70
CA VAL A 51 1.72 -3.54 5.52
C VAL A 51 2.34 -4.23 4.31
N GLY A 52 1.69 -5.33 3.85
CA GLY A 52 1.97 -5.96 2.57
C GLY A 52 1.14 -5.35 1.45
N GLU A 53 1.04 -6.04 0.34
CA GLU A 53 0.38 -5.53 -0.86
C GLU A 53 -0.61 -6.51 -1.49
N ASN A 54 -1.68 -5.92 -2.01
CA ASN A 54 -2.59 -6.40 -3.04
C ASN A 54 -3.28 -7.74 -2.76
N VAL A 55 -3.94 -7.87 -1.60
CA VAL A 55 -4.75 -9.05 -1.28
C VAL A 55 -6.06 -8.64 -0.62
N THR A 56 -7.20 -9.08 -1.17
CA THR A 56 -8.49 -8.91 -0.49
C THR A 56 -8.66 -9.93 0.66
N PHE A 57 -9.64 -9.67 1.52
CA PHE A 57 -9.99 -10.61 2.58
C PHE A 57 -10.39 -11.97 2.00
N ASP A 58 -11.26 -12.01 1.00
CA ASP A 58 -11.71 -13.27 0.41
C ASP A 58 -10.63 -14.00 -0.39
N THR A 59 -9.68 -13.29 -0.99
CA THR A 59 -8.53 -13.93 -1.65
C THR A 59 -7.73 -14.78 -0.66
N LEU A 60 -7.54 -14.30 0.58
CA LEU A 60 -6.72 -15.00 1.57
C LEU A 60 -7.55 -15.82 2.57
N PHE A 61 -8.67 -15.29 3.06
CA PHE A 61 -9.52 -15.88 4.09
C PHE A 61 -10.87 -16.38 3.56
N GLY A 62 -11.07 -16.47 2.25
CA GLY A 62 -12.33 -16.85 1.62
C GLY A 62 -12.89 -18.20 2.05
N THR A 63 -12.05 -19.10 2.56
CA THR A 63 -12.46 -20.41 3.08
C THR A 63 -12.01 -20.64 4.53
N TYR A 64 -11.62 -19.61 5.24
CA TYR A 64 -11.27 -19.69 6.65
C TYR A 64 -12.50 -20.09 7.48
N VAL A 65 -12.30 -20.98 8.46
CA VAL A 65 -13.29 -21.36 9.46
C VAL A 65 -12.70 -21.10 10.84
N PRO A 66 -13.36 -20.28 11.69
CA PRO A 66 -12.91 -20.04 13.05
C PRO A 66 -12.84 -21.33 13.86
N ALA A 67 -11.80 -21.46 14.70
CA ALA A 67 -11.64 -22.64 15.56
C ALA A 67 -12.65 -22.67 16.72
N ARG A 68 -13.12 -21.52 17.17
CA ARG A 68 -14.07 -21.40 18.27
C ARG A 68 -15.52 -21.55 17.79
N LYS A 69 -16.30 -22.36 18.49
CA LYS A 69 -17.69 -22.71 18.10
C LYS A 69 -18.67 -21.52 18.02
N HIS A 70 -18.37 -20.43 18.72
CA HIS A 70 -19.27 -19.26 18.80
C HIS A 70 -18.81 -18.10 17.90
N GLU A 71 -17.68 -18.27 17.26
CA GLU A 71 -17.18 -17.28 16.29
C GLU A 71 -17.74 -17.58 14.91
N SER A 72 -18.01 -16.55 14.16
CA SER A 72 -18.39 -16.62 12.75
C SER A 72 -17.42 -15.78 11.92
N VAL A 73 -17.43 -15.97 10.63
CA VAL A 73 -16.66 -15.16 9.67
C VAL A 73 -17.51 -14.95 8.42
N ARG A 74 -17.43 -13.79 7.83
CA ARG A 74 -18.11 -13.46 6.57
C ARG A 74 -17.11 -13.62 5.43
N ASN A 75 -17.25 -14.71 4.65
CA ASN A 75 -16.37 -15.02 3.54
C ASN A 75 -17.07 -15.89 2.49
N LEU A 76 -16.37 -16.27 1.42
CA LEU A 76 -16.92 -17.07 0.32
C LEU A 76 -17.56 -18.38 0.80
N LEU A 77 -16.93 -19.07 1.77
CA LEU A 77 -17.44 -20.33 2.30
C LEU A 77 -18.68 -20.13 3.15
N SER A 78 -18.67 -19.20 4.09
CA SER A 78 -19.82 -18.93 4.98
C SER A 78 -21.01 -18.36 4.21
N GLU A 79 -20.76 -17.56 3.16
CA GLU A 79 -21.76 -17.07 2.21
C GLU A 79 -22.27 -18.16 1.25
N ARG A 80 -21.65 -19.36 1.27
CA ARG A 80 -21.98 -20.49 0.42
C ARG A 80 -21.75 -20.21 -1.08
N ILE A 81 -20.88 -19.27 -1.39
CA ILE A 81 -20.43 -19.00 -2.76
C ILE A 81 -19.53 -20.14 -3.23
N VAL A 82 -18.61 -20.59 -2.38
CA VAL A 82 -17.81 -21.79 -2.63
C VAL A 82 -18.04 -22.85 -1.55
N ASN A 83 -17.71 -24.09 -1.87
CA ASN A 83 -17.63 -25.21 -0.92
C ASN A 83 -16.23 -25.25 -0.27
N ALA A 84 -16.06 -26.04 0.80
CA ALA A 84 -14.78 -26.20 1.49
C ALA A 84 -13.67 -26.82 0.61
N ASP A 85 -14.05 -27.59 -0.40
CA ASP A 85 -13.12 -28.18 -1.38
C ASP A 85 -12.77 -27.21 -2.53
N GLY A 86 -13.24 -25.97 -2.49
CA GLY A 86 -12.99 -24.95 -3.48
C GLY A 86 -13.92 -24.99 -4.71
N THR A 87 -14.82 -25.95 -4.77
CA THR A 87 -15.81 -26.04 -5.86
C THR A 87 -16.94 -25.01 -5.72
N PRO A 88 -17.69 -24.68 -6.81
CA PRO A 88 -18.84 -23.80 -6.74
C PRO A 88 -19.88 -24.25 -5.70
N GLY A 89 -20.27 -23.34 -4.81
CA GLY A 89 -21.28 -23.58 -3.78
C GLY A 89 -22.71 -23.28 -4.27
N PRO A 90 -23.73 -23.55 -3.44
CA PRO A 90 -25.13 -23.34 -3.80
C PRO A 90 -25.50 -21.89 -4.13
N ARG A 91 -24.69 -20.91 -3.68
CA ARG A 91 -24.91 -19.49 -3.95
C ARG A 91 -23.86 -18.90 -4.89
N TYR A 92 -23.15 -19.74 -5.64
CA TYR A 92 -22.11 -19.32 -6.59
C TYR A 92 -22.60 -18.28 -7.61
N PHE A 93 -23.91 -18.34 -7.95
CA PHE A 93 -24.55 -17.38 -8.85
C PHE A 93 -24.41 -15.92 -8.42
N LYS A 94 -24.13 -15.64 -7.13
CA LYS A 94 -23.89 -14.28 -6.64
C LYS A 94 -22.57 -13.67 -7.11
N ALA A 95 -21.62 -14.49 -7.54
CA ALA A 95 -20.29 -14.07 -7.95
C ALA A 95 -20.02 -14.37 -9.44
N VAL A 96 -21.04 -14.79 -10.17
CA VAL A 96 -20.96 -15.01 -11.63
C VAL A 96 -20.67 -13.66 -12.32
N GLN A 97 -19.70 -13.68 -13.23
CA GLN A 97 -19.25 -12.50 -13.96
C GLN A 97 -20.01 -12.33 -15.27
N PHE A 98 -20.26 -11.07 -15.64
CA PHE A 98 -21.00 -10.70 -16.83
C PHE A 98 -20.16 -9.75 -17.70
N THR A 99 -20.40 -9.78 -19.01
CA THR A 99 -20.05 -8.65 -19.85
C THR A 99 -20.92 -7.47 -19.46
N GLY A 100 -20.33 -6.28 -19.46
CA GLY A 100 -21.02 -5.05 -19.06
C GLY A 100 -21.18 -4.07 -20.20
N ALA A 101 -21.91 -3.01 -19.95
CA ALA A 101 -21.99 -1.85 -20.83
C ALA A 101 -22.11 -0.57 -20.02
N ASN A 102 -21.38 0.47 -20.43
CA ASN A 102 -21.58 1.82 -19.94
C ASN A 102 -22.81 2.46 -20.61
N LEU A 103 -23.67 3.10 -19.82
CA LEU A 103 -24.81 3.80 -20.35
C LEU A 103 -24.38 5.06 -21.13
N HIS A 104 -24.92 5.26 -22.32
CA HIS A 104 -24.69 6.46 -23.14
C HIS A 104 -23.22 6.71 -23.52
N ASN A 105 -22.37 5.70 -23.54
CA ASN A 105 -20.91 5.83 -23.75
C ASN A 105 -20.24 6.77 -22.73
N GLN A 106 -20.75 6.84 -21.53
CA GLN A 106 -20.18 7.59 -20.42
C GLN A 106 -19.79 6.63 -19.31
N TYR A 107 -18.83 7.01 -18.48
CA TYR A 107 -18.47 6.24 -17.31
C TYR A 107 -19.69 6.05 -16.39
N THR A 108 -19.89 4.83 -15.91
CA THR A 108 -20.91 4.48 -14.91
C THR A 108 -20.28 3.68 -13.78
N VAL A 109 -20.64 4.00 -12.53
CA VAL A 109 -20.19 3.23 -11.36
C VAL A 109 -20.77 1.81 -11.37
N ASP A 110 -22.02 1.65 -11.84
CA ASP A 110 -22.71 0.37 -11.97
C ASP A 110 -22.91 0.03 -13.46
N PRO A 111 -21.94 -0.62 -14.14
CA PRO A 111 -22.13 -1.06 -15.52
C PRO A 111 -23.30 -2.03 -15.63
N VAL A 112 -24.12 -1.85 -16.68
CA VAL A 112 -25.28 -2.72 -16.89
C VAL A 112 -24.82 -4.11 -17.31
N PRO A 113 -25.19 -5.19 -16.61
CA PRO A 113 -24.85 -6.55 -17.01
C PRO A 113 -25.58 -6.92 -18.31
N VAL A 114 -24.82 -7.42 -19.30
CA VAL A 114 -25.35 -7.77 -20.63
C VAL A 114 -25.55 -9.27 -20.76
N ALA A 115 -24.50 -10.06 -20.56
CA ALA A 115 -24.56 -11.50 -20.64
C ALA A 115 -23.53 -12.15 -19.70
N PRO A 116 -23.85 -13.28 -19.06
CA PRO A 116 -22.84 -13.99 -18.29
C PRO A 116 -21.75 -14.53 -19.21
N TYR A 117 -20.50 -14.49 -18.75
CA TYR A 117 -19.43 -15.21 -19.43
C TYR A 117 -19.73 -16.71 -19.42
N ALA A 118 -19.41 -17.41 -20.50
CA ALA A 118 -19.47 -18.88 -20.52
C ALA A 118 -18.41 -19.47 -19.55
N ARG A 119 -17.26 -18.83 -19.50
CA ARG A 119 -16.15 -19.05 -18.56
C ARG A 119 -15.39 -17.74 -18.41
N LEU A 120 -14.65 -17.58 -17.31
CA LEU A 120 -13.78 -16.41 -17.14
C LEU A 120 -12.80 -16.27 -18.31
N PRO A 121 -12.48 -15.04 -18.74
CA PRO A 121 -11.34 -14.80 -19.61
C PRO A 121 -10.08 -15.40 -19.01
N GLN A 122 -9.21 -15.94 -19.86
CA GLN A 122 -7.95 -16.51 -19.39
C GLN A 122 -7.07 -15.40 -18.78
N PRO A 123 -6.51 -15.60 -17.55
CA PRO A 123 -5.53 -14.69 -16.97
C PRO A 123 -4.35 -14.43 -17.90
N THR A 124 -3.73 -13.26 -17.73
CA THR A 124 -2.55 -12.86 -18.50
C THR A 124 -1.34 -12.69 -17.59
N LEU A 125 -0.14 -12.65 -18.18
CA LEU A 125 1.13 -12.42 -17.47
C LEU A 125 1.46 -10.93 -17.34
N ILE A 126 0.50 -10.02 -17.52
CA ILE A 126 0.78 -8.59 -17.47
C ILE A 126 1.41 -8.20 -16.12
N GLY A 127 2.49 -7.44 -16.17
CA GLY A 127 3.23 -7.04 -14.97
C GLY A 127 4.15 -8.10 -14.36
N VAL A 128 4.02 -9.38 -14.75
CA VAL A 128 4.91 -10.42 -14.24
C VAL A 128 6.34 -10.14 -14.68
N PHE A 129 7.25 -10.10 -13.70
CA PHE A 129 8.65 -9.86 -13.94
C PHE A 129 9.28 -11.01 -14.73
N ASN A 130 9.87 -10.71 -15.90
CA ASN A 130 10.59 -11.68 -16.71
C ASN A 130 12.06 -11.71 -16.25
N PRO A 131 12.52 -12.79 -15.61
CA PRO A 131 13.89 -12.86 -15.08
C PRO A 131 14.97 -12.88 -16.16
N ALA A 132 14.62 -13.23 -17.41
CA ALA A 132 15.58 -13.27 -18.52
C ALA A 132 15.85 -11.88 -19.13
N THR A 133 14.85 -11.01 -19.13
CA THR A 133 14.93 -9.66 -19.74
C THR A 133 14.99 -8.54 -18.72
N LEU A 134 14.69 -8.83 -17.46
CA LEU A 134 14.49 -7.86 -16.35
C LEU A 134 13.41 -6.82 -16.67
N GLN A 135 12.44 -7.18 -17.52
CA GLN A 135 11.29 -6.35 -17.88
C GLN A 135 9.99 -7.11 -17.60
N PRO A 136 8.88 -6.43 -17.31
CA PRO A 136 7.60 -7.09 -17.18
C PRO A 136 7.11 -7.68 -18.51
N PHE A 137 6.36 -8.78 -18.41
CA PHE A 137 5.59 -9.30 -19.54
C PHE A 137 4.43 -8.34 -19.87
N GLY A 138 4.03 -8.32 -21.13
CA GLY A 138 2.78 -7.70 -21.56
C GLY A 138 1.56 -8.59 -21.28
N ALA A 139 0.40 -8.17 -21.78
CA ALA A 139 -0.88 -8.88 -21.63
C ALA A 139 -0.96 -10.13 -22.51
N ILE A 140 -0.04 -11.08 -22.32
CA ILE A 140 -0.07 -12.39 -22.98
C ILE A 140 -0.79 -13.41 -22.11
N PRO A 141 -1.58 -14.33 -22.67
CA PRO A 141 -2.28 -15.35 -21.90
C PRO A 141 -1.32 -16.17 -21.03
N ASP A 142 -1.66 -16.35 -19.77
CA ASP A 142 -0.91 -17.21 -18.86
C ASP A 142 -1.27 -18.69 -19.13
N PRO A 143 -0.34 -19.50 -19.64
CA PRO A 143 -0.61 -20.88 -20.02
C PRO A 143 -1.00 -21.78 -18.84
N ARG A 144 -0.66 -21.38 -17.61
CA ARG A 144 -1.00 -22.14 -16.39
C ARG A 144 -2.51 -22.19 -16.17
N PHE A 145 -3.25 -21.19 -16.62
CA PHE A 145 -4.71 -21.08 -16.51
C PHE A 145 -5.46 -21.50 -17.78
N ALA A 146 -4.82 -22.15 -18.73
CA ALA A 146 -5.47 -22.56 -19.99
C ALA A 146 -6.68 -23.51 -19.78
N ALA A 147 -6.69 -24.25 -18.67
CA ALA A 147 -7.77 -25.16 -18.30
C ALA A 147 -8.84 -24.53 -17.35
N LEU A 148 -8.76 -23.21 -17.13
CA LEU A 148 -9.77 -22.51 -16.30
C LEU A 148 -11.14 -22.55 -17.02
N ASP A 149 -12.12 -23.20 -16.38
CA ASP A 149 -13.45 -23.45 -16.98
C ASP A 149 -14.58 -23.16 -15.97
N VAL A 150 -14.49 -22.02 -15.29
CA VAL A 150 -15.52 -21.52 -14.38
C VAL A 150 -15.82 -20.06 -14.66
N ASN A 151 -16.97 -19.58 -14.19
CA ASN A 151 -17.34 -18.17 -14.26
C ASN A 151 -17.63 -17.63 -12.86
N GLY A 152 -16.60 -17.30 -12.12
CA GLY A 152 -16.64 -16.79 -10.75
C GLY A 152 -15.43 -17.22 -9.92
N PRO A 153 -15.47 -17.13 -8.58
CA PRO A 153 -14.34 -17.44 -7.72
C PRO A 153 -13.83 -18.88 -7.91
N PHE A 154 -12.51 -19.04 -7.97
CA PHE A 154 -11.85 -20.34 -8.14
C PHE A 154 -10.62 -20.47 -7.24
N GLN A 155 -10.32 -21.69 -6.84
CA GLN A 155 -9.11 -21.98 -6.07
C GLN A 155 -7.88 -21.86 -6.97
N ILE A 156 -7.04 -20.84 -6.70
CA ILE A 156 -5.87 -20.53 -7.53
C ILE A 156 -4.81 -21.65 -7.45
N THR A 157 -4.75 -22.36 -6.33
CA THR A 157 -3.78 -23.45 -6.12
C THR A 157 -4.13 -24.75 -6.84
N ASN A 158 -5.25 -24.81 -7.56
CA ASN A 158 -5.51 -25.83 -8.56
C ASN A 158 -4.61 -25.67 -9.82
N PHE A 159 -4.06 -24.49 -10.03
CA PHE A 159 -3.22 -24.11 -11.19
C PHE A 159 -1.78 -23.80 -10.78
N LEU A 160 -1.57 -23.27 -9.58
CA LEU A 160 -0.30 -22.83 -9.03
C LEU A 160 -0.02 -23.51 -7.71
N LYS A 161 1.20 -23.97 -7.46
CA LYS A 161 1.53 -24.63 -6.21
C LYS A 161 1.83 -23.59 -5.12
N TYR A 162 1.07 -23.60 -4.01
CA TYR A 162 1.34 -22.73 -2.87
C TYR A 162 2.77 -22.92 -2.33
N GLY A 163 3.48 -21.83 -2.10
CA GLY A 163 4.85 -21.85 -1.58
C GLY A 163 5.94 -22.14 -2.61
N ASP A 164 5.63 -22.31 -3.90
CA ASP A 164 6.65 -22.40 -4.94
C ASP A 164 6.99 -20.99 -5.46
N PRO A 165 8.15 -20.42 -5.05
CA PRO A 165 8.50 -19.05 -5.43
C PRO A 165 8.78 -18.88 -6.93
N THR A 166 8.99 -19.99 -7.67
CA THR A 166 9.33 -19.94 -9.10
C THR A 166 8.10 -19.88 -9.99
N THR A 167 6.94 -20.30 -9.50
CA THR A 167 5.71 -20.40 -10.30
C THR A 167 4.61 -19.45 -9.87
N PHE A 168 4.83 -18.67 -8.79
CA PHE A 168 3.74 -18.02 -8.08
C PHE A 168 3.41 -16.59 -8.52
N ALA A 169 4.29 -15.89 -9.24
CA ALA A 169 3.95 -14.58 -9.77
C ALA A 169 2.83 -14.70 -10.80
N THR A 170 1.71 -14.06 -10.53
CA THR A 170 0.56 -13.94 -11.43
C THR A 170 0.53 -12.56 -12.07
N GLY A 171 -0.29 -12.39 -13.09
CA GLY A 171 -0.55 -11.06 -13.63
C GLY A 171 -1.11 -10.12 -12.56
N ASP A 172 -0.90 -8.84 -12.77
CA ASP A 172 -1.37 -7.79 -11.86
C ASP A 172 -2.75 -7.31 -12.30
N PRO A 173 -3.84 -7.57 -11.53
CA PRO A 173 -5.18 -7.13 -11.90
C PRO A 173 -5.30 -5.60 -11.88
N VAL A 174 -6.25 -5.05 -12.63
CA VAL A 174 -6.54 -3.62 -12.60
C VAL A 174 -7.06 -3.22 -11.22
N HIS A 175 -6.43 -2.22 -10.62
CA HIS A 175 -6.77 -1.70 -9.29
C HIS A 175 -6.62 -0.17 -9.21
N ARG A 176 -7.08 0.53 -10.23
CA ARG A 176 -7.14 1.99 -10.28
C ARG A 176 -8.49 2.51 -9.79
N PHE A 177 -8.53 3.76 -9.40
CA PHE A 177 -9.66 4.39 -8.69
C PHE A 177 -11.01 4.18 -9.39
N PHE A 178 -11.18 4.64 -10.61
CA PHE A 178 -12.46 4.53 -11.32
C PHE A 178 -12.82 3.09 -11.67
N GLN A 179 -11.81 2.23 -11.96
CA GLN A 179 -12.04 0.81 -12.22
C GLN A 179 -12.53 0.08 -10.97
N MET A 180 -11.96 0.37 -9.81
CA MET A 180 -12.41 -0.26 -8.56
C MET A 180 -13.82 0.19 -8.19
N TRP A 181 -14.19 1.45 -8.43
CA TRP A 181 -15.57 1.90 -8.31
C TRP A 181 -16.51 1.10 -9.20
N GLN A 182 -16.13 0.80 -10.45
CA GLN A 182 -16.92 -0.04 -11.36
C GLN A 182 -16.97 -1.51 -10.94
N GLN A 183 -15.85 -2.08 -10.51
CA GLN A 183 -15.79 -3.47 -10.04
C GLN A 183 -16.74 -3.71 -8.86
N THR A 184 -16.78 -2.78 -7.93
CA THR A 184 -17.55 -2.90 -6.69
C THR A 184 -18.96 -2.31 -6.78
N GLY A 185 -19.29 -1.57 -7.84
CA GLY A 185 -20.49 -0.74 -7.89
C GLY A 185 -20.57 0.22 -6.69
N GLY A 186 -19.41 0.52 -6.07
CA GLY A 186 -19.27 1.32 -4.86
C GLY A 186 -19.79 0.67 -3.57
N THR A 187 -20.35 -0.53 -3.61
CA THR A 187 -20.96 -1.16 -2.42
C THR A 187 -20.76 -2.66 -2.30
N ASN A 188 -20.14 -3.32 -3.26
CA ASN A 188 -20.09 -4.78 -3.40
C ASN A 188 -21.48 -5.47 -3.31
N ARG A 189 -22.51 -4.84 -3.82
CA ARG A 189 -23.85 -5.47 -3.89
C ARG A 189 -24.05 -6.25 -5.17
N ASP A 190 -23.49 -5.73 -6.27
CA ASP A 190 -23.60 -6.26 -7.62
C ASP A 190 -22.21 -6.65 -8.13
N LEU A 191 -21.76 -7.84 -7.74
CA LEU A 191 -20.39 -8.34 -7.88
C LEU A 191 -20.09 -8.92 -9.28
N HIS A 192 -20.72 -8.42 -10.33
CA HIS A 192 -20.73 -9.05 -11.67
C HIS A 192 -19.74 -8.46 -12.67
N SER A 193 -19.07 -7.35 -12.36
CA SER A 193 -18.31 -6.58 -13.36
C SER A 193 -16.79 -6.67 -13.22
N PHE A 194 -16.25 -7.41 -12.24
CA PHE A 194 -14.80 -7.51 -12.02
C PHE A 194 -14.04 -7.97 -13.28
N ALA A 195 -14.46 -9.08 -13.87
CA ALA A 195 -13.80 -9.61 -15.07
C ALA A 195 -13.97 -8.69 -16.29
N TRP A 196 -15.15 -8.07 -16.46
CA TRP A 196 -15.38 -7.15 -17.57
C TRP A 196 -14.50 -5.90 -17.47
N VAL A 197 -14.41 -5.30 -16.30
CA VAL A 197 -13.52 -4.15 -16.06
C VAL A 197 -12.08 -4.55 -16.35
N ALA A 198 -11.61 -5.69 -15.84
CA ALA A 198 -10.23 -6.13 -16.03
C ALA A 198 -9.84 -6.35 -17.50
N ILE A 199 -10.75 -6.84 -18.34
CA ILE A 199 -10.46 -7.12 -19.75
C ILE A 199 -10.75 -5.98 -20.70
N THR A 200 -11.52 -4.97 -20.29
CA THR A 200 -11.90 -3.84 -21.14
C THR A 200 -11.13 -2.56 -20.85
N THR A 201 -10.43 -2.51 -19.72
CA THR A 201 -9.65 -1.35 -19.27
C THR A 201 -8.17 -1.70 -19.18
N GLY A 202 -7.30 -0.95 -19.83
CA GLY A 202 -5.84 -1.08 -19.69
C GLY A 202 -5.35 -0.34 -18.45
N GLN A 203 -4.62 -1.00 -17.58
CA GLN A 203 -3.96 -0.34 -16.47
C GLN A 203 -2.73 0.43 -16.97
N GLY A 204 -2.73 1.77 -16.76
CA GLY A 204 -1.59 2.62 -17.12
C GLY A 204 -1.19 2.55 -18.59
N ALA A 205 -2.04 2.03 -19.47
CA ALA A 205 -1.74 1.92 -20.88
C ALA A 205 -1.85 3.30 -21.55
N ASP A 206 -0.75 3.79 -22.07
CA ASP A 206 -0.72 4.99 -22.92
C ASP A 206 -1.33 4.74 -24.31
N THR A 207 -1.72 3.51 -24.59
CA THR A 207 -2.13 3.12 -25.92
C THR A 207 -3.53 2.55 -25.95
N PRO A 208 -4.34 2.99 -26.91
CA PRO A 208 -5.56 2.31 -27.28
C PRO A 208 -5.15 0.92 -27.82
N GLY A 209 -5.20 -0.09 -26.98
CA GLY A 209 -4.68 -1.39 -27.40
C GLY A 209 -5.46 -2.55 -26.82
N ILE A 210 -6.43 -2.29 -25.96
CA ILE A 210 -7.29 -3.34 -25.46
C ILE A 210 -8.31 -3.66 -26.52
N THR A 211 -8.13 -4.79 -27.11
CA THR A 211 -9.05 -5.38 -28.08
C THR A 211 -9.46 -6.75 -27.58
N ALA A 212 -10.47 -7.36 -28.20
CA ALA A 212 -10.80 -8.75 -27.92
C ALA A 212 -9.63 -9.72 -28.11
N ALA A 213 -8.60 -9.33 -28.90
CA ALA A 213 -7.38 -10.09 -29.13
C ALA A 213 -6.27 -9.79 -28.08
N ASN A 214 -6.40 -8.72 -27.31
CA ASN A 214 -5.48 -8.34 -26.25
C ASN A 214 -6.30 -7.87 -25.04
N PRO A 215 -6.82 -8.79 -24.22
CA PRO A 215 -7.88 -8.54 -23.25
C PRO A 215 -7.42 -7.88 -21.94
N GLY A 216 -6.26 -7.27 -21.88
CA GLY A 216 -5.82 -6.62 -20.65
C GLY A 216 -5.38 -7.60 -19.57
N GLN A 217 -5.84 -7.41 -18.32
CA GLN A 217 -5.21 -8.01 -17.15
C GLN A 217 -5.70 -9.39 -16.74
N GLY A 218 -6.77 -9.88 -17.34
CA GLY A 218 -7.21 -11.25 -17.09
C GLY A 218 -7.98 -11.46 -15.79
N ALA A 219 -8.25 -12.72 -15.48
CA ALA A 219 -9.27 -13.15 -14.54
C ALA A 219 -8.75 -13.84 -13.27
N GLU A 220 -7.46 -13.88 -12.99
CA GLU A 220 -6.93 -14.37 -11.70
C GLU A 220 -7.43 -13.54 -10.53
N LEU A 221 -7.92 -12.35 -10.79
CA LEU A 221 -8.62 -11.49 -9.81
C LEU A 221 -9.80 -12.18 -9.10
N MET A 222 -10.36 -13.25 -9.69
CA MET A 222 -11.38 -14.10 -9.05
C MET A 222 -10.76 -15.28 -8.28
N GLY A 223 -9.43 -15.39 -8.24
CA GLY A 223 -8.71 -16.46 -7.54
C GLY A 223 -8.69 -16.27 -6.03
N PHE A 224 -8.81 -17.38 -5.28
CA PHE A 224 -8.64 -17.39 -3.83
C PHE A 224 -7.74 -18.54 -3.38
N PHE A 225 -7.10 -18.38 -2.21
CA PHE A 225 -6.36 -19.43 -1.52
C PHE A 225 -7.29 -20.22 -0.61
N ASN A 226 -7.22 -21.56 -0.69
CA ASN A 226 -8.13 -22.41 0.06
C ASN A 226 -7.52 -22.87 1.40
N MET A 227 -7.76 -22.11 2.46
CA MET A 227 -7.33 -22.48 3.82
C MET A 227 -7.95 -23.79 4.32
N ALA A 228 -9.12 -24.21 3.78
CA ALA A 228 -9.73 -25.48 4.16
C ALA A 228 -8.95 -26.68 3.61
N THR A 229 -8.24 -26.53 2.50
CA THR A 229 -7.39 -27.58 1.90
C THR A 229 -5.90 -27.42 2.19
N GLY A 230 -5.49 -26.36 2.93
CA GLY A 230 -4.14 -26.24 3.46
C GLY A 230 -3.32 -25.07 2.95
N ASP A 231 -3.89 -24.18 2.14
CA ASP A 231 -3.23 -22.94 1.72
C ASP A 231 -3.11 -21.95 2.88
N ALA A 232 -2.17 -21.04 2.80
CA ALA A 232 -1.90 -19.98 3.77
C ALA A 232 -1.86 -20.49 5.24
N PRO A 233 -1.05 -21.52 5.56
CA PRO A 233 -1.10 -22.21 6.84
C PRO A 233 -0.71 -21.35 8.03
N TYR A 234 0.21 -20.39 7.85
CA TYR A 234 0.63 -19.52 8.93
C TYR A 234 -0.39 -18.42 9.19
N PHE A 235 -0.95 -17.80 8.16
CA PHE A 235 -2.06 -16.85 8.32
C PHE A 235 -3.26 -17.50 9.00
N LYS A 236 -3.60 -18.74 8.61
CA LYS A 236 -4.63 -19.53 9.29
C LYS A 236 -4.30 -19.73 10.77
N SER A 237 -3.07 -20.09 11.10
CA SER A 237 -2.61 -20.27 12.48
C SER A 237 -2.70 -18.97 13.29
N LEU A 238 -2.34 -17.84 12.70
CA LEU A 238 -2.47 -16.53 13.35
C LEU A 238 -3.92 -16.20 13.66
N ALA A 239 -4.83 -16.35 12.70
CA ALA A 239 -6.25 -16.10 12.89
C ALA A 239 -6.90 -17.04 13.93
N GLN A 240 -6.40 -18.27 14.07
CA GLN A 240 -6.87 -19.23 15.09
C GLN A 240 -6.33 -18.90 16.48
N THR A 241 -5.16 -18.26 16.56
CA THR A 241 -4.47 -17.98 17.83
C THR A 241 -4.80 -16.57 18.36
N TYR A 242 -4.98 -15.62 17.47
CA TYR A 242 -5.16 -14.19 17.77
C TYR A 242 -6.50 -13.68 17.22
N ALA A 243 -6.67 -12.37 17.10
CA ALA A 243 -7.89 -11.79 16.56
C ALA A 243 -7.75 -11.50 15.05
N LEU A 244 -8.82 -11.77 14.31
CA LEU A 244 -8.97 -11.49 12.88
C LEU A 244 -10.14 -10.51 12.69
N SER A 245 -9.99 -9.49 11.86
CA SER A 245 -11.14 -8.70 11.38
C SER A 245 -11.62 -9.25 10.03
N ASP A 246 -12.92 -9.46 9.90
CA ASP A 246 -13.57 -9.78 8.63
C ASP A 246 -14.30 -8.58 8.01
N ASN A 247 -14.01 -7.38 8.52
CA ASN A 247 -14.67 -6.14 8.10
C ASN A 247 -13.70 -4.92 8.15
N TYR A 248 -12.43 -5.17 7.79
CA TYR A 248 -11.41 -4.14 7.64
C TYR A 248 -11.18 -3.83 6.15
N HIS A 249 -11.12 -2.55 5.80
CA HIS A 249 -11.17 -2.08 4.42
C HIS A 249 -9.96 -1.23 4.05
N GLN A 250 -9.57 -1.27 2.78
CA GLN A 250 -8.72 -0.22 2.22
C GLN A 250 -9.49 1.11 2.24
N ALA A 251 -8.79 2.21 2.49
CA ALA A 251 -9.47 3.48 2.72
C ALA A 251 -9.83 4.25 1.43
N ILE A 252 -9.12 4.00 0.35
CA ILE A 252 -9.35 4.62 -0.97
C ILE A 252 -9.59 3.52 -2.00
N GLN A 253 -10.63 3.64 -2.81
CA GLN A 253 -10.83 2.76 -4.00
C GLN A 253 -9.81 3.12 -5.08
N GLY A 254 -8.53 2.96 -4.80
CA GLY A 254 -7.44 3.40 -5.67
C GLY A 254 -6.14 2.71 -5.29
N GLY A 255 -5.05 3.19 -5.90
CA GLY A 255 -3.78 2.49 -5.85
C GLY A 255 -3.00 2.62 -4.53
N THR A 256 -1.91 1.87 -4.48
CA THR A 256 -0.93 1.77 -3.39
C THR A 256 -0.52 3.12 -2.80
N GLY A 257 -0.15 4.09 -3.66
CA GLY A 257 0.36 5.38 -3.20
C GLY A 257 -0.67 6.19 -2.40
N ALA A 258 -1.93 6.18 -2.85
CA ALA A 258 -3.02 6.85 -2.14
C ALA A 258 -3.33 6.16 -0.79
N ASN A 259 -3.34 4.83 -0.75
CA ASN A 259 -3.62 4.07 0.47
C ASN A 259 -2.47 4.16 1.48
N PHE A 260 -1.20 4.13 1.08
CA PHE A 260 -0.08 4.38 1.99
C PHE A 260 -0.08 5.82 2.52
N PHE A 261 -0.46 6.80 1.70
CA PHE A 261 -0.59 8.18 2.18
C PHE A 261 -1.70 8.29 3.22
N MET A 262 -2.83 7.60 3.02
CA MET A 262 -3.92 7.50 3.99
C MET A 262 -3.48 6.85 5.31
N LEU A 263 -2.66 5.79 5.27
CA LEU A 263 -2.07 5.15 6.47
C LEU A 263 -1.20 6.10 7.30
N ALA A 264 -0.60 7.12 6.66
CA ALA A 264 0.27 8.08 7.35
C ALA A 264 -0.47 9.34 7.82
N THR A 265 -1.61 9.69 7.18
CA THR A 265 -2.23 11.02 7.35
C THR A 265 -3.75 10.99 7.62
N GLY A 266 -4.42 9.88 7.32
CA GLY A 266 -5.88 9.78 7.32
C GLY A 266 -6.56 10.63 6.22
N ASP A 267 -5.80 11.16 5.27
CA ASP A 267 -6.25 12.05 4.19
C ASP A 267 -5.59 11.68 2.85
N ALA A 268 -6.01 12.25 1.75
CA ALA A 268 -5.42 12.10 0.44
C ALA A 268 -4.40 13.22 0.15
N ALA A 269 -3.31 12.90 -0.56
CA ALA A 269 -2.36 13.92 -1.02
C ALA A 269 -3.00 14.84 -2.05
N VAL A 270 -2.63 16.11 -2.02
CA VAL A 270 -3.21 17.16 -2.87
C VAL A 270 -2.15 17.74 -3.82
N TYR A 271 -2.55 18.00 -5.07
CA TYR A 271 -1.66 18.71 -5.98
C TYR A 271 -1.56 20.19 -5.60
N ASN A 272 -0.33 20.65 -5.38
CA ASN A 272 -0.06 22.03 -5.02
C ASN A 272 1.19 22.55 -5.74
N GLN A 273 1.30 23.88 -5.87
CA GLN A 273 2.53 24.57 -6.25
C GLN A 273 2.88 25.54 -5.12
N ASN A 274 4.06 25.37 -4.54
CA ASN A 274 4.51 26.19 -3.41
C ASN A 274 3.51 26.25 -2.24
N GLY A 275 2.84 25.15 -1.97
CA GLY A 275 1.85 25.02 -0.89
C GLY A 275 0.47 25.64 -1.18
N GLN A 276 0.23 26.11 -2.41
CA GLN A 276 -1.09 26.58 -2.85
C GLN A 276 -1.73 25.56 -3.79
N LEU A 277 -3.04 25.37 -3.70
CA LEU A 277 -3.78 24.51 -4.63
C LEU A 277 -3.48 24.92 -6.07
N ALA A 278 -3.24 23.95 -6.92
CA ALA A 278 -2.92 24.14 -8.32
C ALA A 278 -3.54 23.06 -9.20
N VAL A 279 -3.59 23.30 -10.50
CA VAL A 279 -4.04 22.32 -11.49
C VAL A 279 -2.85 21.48 -11.92
N PRO A 280 -2.92 20.13 -11.85
CA PRO A 280 -1.86 19.27 -12.36
C PRO A 280 -1.72 19.39 -13.88
N PRO A 281 -0.60 18.93 -14.47
CA PRO A 281 -0.49 18.73 -15.91
C PRO A 281 -1.63 17.83 -16.43
N ALA A 282 -2.16 18.12 -17.60
CA ALA A 282 -3.34 17.43 -18.15
C ALA A 282 -3.15 15.90 -18.23
N ASN A 283 -1.95 15.42 -18.56
CA ASN A 283 -1.63 13.99 -18.59
C ASN A 283 -1.49 13.33 -17.20
N GLN A 284 -1.64 14.08 -16.13
CA GLN A 284 -1.66 13.60 -14.75
C GLN A 284 -3.06 13.64 -14.12
N ILE A 285 -4.05 14.17 -14.83
CA ILE A 285 -5.45 14.17 -14.41
C ILE A 285 -6.10 12.87 -14.89
N GLU A 286 -6.79 12.18 -13.99
CA GLU A 286 -7.60 11.02 -14.32
C GLU A 286 -9.06 11.43 -14.46
N ASN A 287 -9.57 11.29 -15.65
CA ASN A 287 -10.95 11.62 -16.00
C ASN A 287 -11.43 10.68 -17.11
N PRO A 288 -11.90 9.47 -16.76
CA PRO A 288 -12.27 8.47 -17.75
C PRO A 288 -13.49 8.91 -18.56
N ASP A 289 -13.29 8.93 -19.87
CA ASP A 289 -14.32 9.18 -20.86
C ASP A 289 -14.25 8.04 -21.91
N PRO A 290 -15.19 7.07 -21.87
CA PRO A 290 -15.13 5.91 -22.75
C PRO A 290 -15.11 6.30 -24.22
N ALA A 291 -14.15 5.78 -24.97
CA ALA A 291 -14.12 5.96 -26.42
C ALA A 291 -15.32 5.27 -27.07
N ALA A 292 -15.99 5.95 -27.99
CA ALA A 292 -17.17 5.43 -28.66
C ALA A 292 -16.90 4.07 -29.33
N GLY A 293 -17.77 3.10 -29.07
CA GLY A 293 -17.66 1.74 -29.61
C GLY A 293 -16.61 0.85 -28.96
N THR A 294 -16.00 1.29 -27.86
CA THR A 294 -14.95 0.52 -27.14
C THR A 294 -15.40 0.04 -25.77
N GLU A 295 -16.66 0.22 -25.42
CA GLU A 295 -17.26 -0.16 -24.14
C GLU A 295 -16.62 0.56 -22.95
N ASN A 296 -15.52 0.06 -22.42
CA ASN A 296 -14.86 0.60 -21.23
C ASN A 296 -13.41 1.07 -21.50
N PHE A 297 -13.08 1.36 -22.73
CA PHE A 297 -11.75 1.84 -23.09
C PHE A 297 -11.68 3.38 -23.00
N TYR A 298 -10.78 3.89 -22.18
CA TYR A 298 -10.58 5.32 -21.93
C TYR A 298 -9.29 5.81 -22.58
N VAL A 299 -9.35 6.87 -23.39
CA VAL A 299 -8.22 7.40 -24.16
C VAL A 299 -7.92 8.86 -23.88
N HIS A 300 -8.73 9.52 -23.06
CA HIS A 300 -8.68 10.96 -22.88
C HIS A 300 -8.20 11.37 -21.50
N ASP A 301 -7.78 12.63 -21.38
CA ASP A 301 -7.55 13.33 -20.13
C ASP A 301 -6.50 12.70 -19.21
N GLY A 302 -5.44 12.12 -19.81
CA GLY A 302 -4.34 11.53 -19.08
C GLY A 302 -4.71 10.26 -18.30
N TYR A 303 -5.86 9.65 -18.60
CA TYR A 303 -6.36 8.50 -17.87
C TYR A 303 -5.33 7.39 -17.65
N SER A 304 -4.58 7.02 -18.68
CA SER A 304 -3.59 5.95 -18.56
C SER A 304 -2.39 6.30 -17.68
N GLY A 305 -2.02 7.59 -17.59
CA GLY A 305 -0.96 8.10 -16.70
C GLY A 305 -1.52 8.92 -15.54
N GLY A 306 -2.81 9.25 -15.54
CA GLY A 306 -3.45 10.12 -14.57
C GLY A 306 -3.59 9.48 -13.19
N SER A 307 -3.43 10.29 -12.16
CA SER A 307 -3.63 9.87 -10.77
C SER A 307 -4.31 10.95 -9.93
N TYR A 308 -4.60 12.11 -10.50
CA TYR A 308 -5.28 13.20 -9.82
C TYR A 308 -6.71 13.36 -10.27
N VAL A 309 -7.61 13.61 -9.32
CA VAL A 309 -9.02 13.88 -9.57
C VAL A 309 -9.44 15.13 -8.80
N ASN A 310 -10.16 16.03 -9.48
CA ASN A 310 -10.91 17.09 -8.80
C ASN A 310 -12.29 16.58 -8.42
N CYS A 311 -12.42 16.08 -7.20
CA CYS A 311 -13.66 15.45 -6.74
C CYS A 311 -14.81 16.43 -6.49
N SER A 312 -14.62 17.73 -6.69
CA SER A 312 -15.70 18.74 -6.64
C SER A 312 -16.24 19.10 -8.02
N ASP A 313 -15.63 18.62 -9.11
CA ASP A 313 -15.99 18.97 -10.47
C ASP A 313 -17.04 18.01 -11.06
N ALA A 314 -18.30 18.25 -10.73
CA ALA A 314 -19.43 17.49 -11.27
C ALA A 314 -19.67 17.68 -12.80
N THR A 315 -18.86 18.48 -13.50
CA THR A 315 -18.90 18.55 -14.97
C THR A 315 -18.20 17.37 -15.63
N GLN A 316 -17.38 16.65 -14.88
CA GLN A 316 -16.70 15.44 -15.32
C GLN A 316 -17.62 14.23 -15.12
N PRO A 317 -18.00 13.48 -16.18
CA PRO A 317 -19.01 12.42 -16.07
C PRO A 317 -18.66 11.34 -15.03
N ALA A 318 -17.39 10.96 -14.93
CA ALA A 318 -16.96 9.94 -13.99
C ALA A 318 -16.99 10.44 -12.53
N VAL A 319 -16.66 11.71 -12.30
CA VAL A 319 -16.77 12.34 -10.98
C VAL A 319 -18.22 12.45 -10.57
N ASP A 320 -19.08 12.93 -11.47
CA ASP A 320 -20.51 13.09 -11.19
C ASP A 320 -21.20 11.74 -10.88
N ALA A 321 -20.85 10.67 -11.60
CA ALA A 321 -21.36 9.32 -11.34
C ALA A 321 -21.03 8.85 -9.91
N ILE A 322 -19.82 9.11 -9.40
CA ILE A 322 -19.42 8.78 -8.03
C ILE A 322 -20.16 9.70 -7.04
N LEU A 323 -20.22 11.01 -7.33
CA LEU A 323 -20.94 11.98 -6.48
C LEU A 323 -22.42 11.62 -6.34
N ASP A 324 -23.07 11.18 -7.41
CA ASP A 324 -24.45 10.71 -7.37
C ASP A 324 -24.58 9.45 -6.51
N LYS A 325 -23.66 8.50 -6.65
CA LYS A 325 -23.66 7.27 -5.86
C LYS A 325 -23.53 7.56 -4.36
N ILE A 326 -22.58 8.38 -3.93
CA ILE A 326 -22.39 8.69 -2.51
C ILE A 326 -23.52 9.54 -1.94
N ARG A 327 -24.07 10.49 -2.73
CA ARG A 327 -25.27 11.26 -2.33
C ARG A 327 -26.50 10.36 -2.11
N ALA A 328 -26.70 9.37 -2.97
CA ALA A 328 -27.78 8.40 -2.82
C ALA A 328 -27.67 7.58 -1.53
N HIS A 329 -26.47 7.44 -0.97
CA HIS A 329 -26.21 6.79 0.32
C HIS A 329 -26.16 7.76 1.51
N GLY A 330 -26.34 9.06 1.29
CA GLY A 330 -26.34 10.07 2.33
C GLY A 330 -24.94 10.53 2.77
N SER A 331 -23.90 10.15 2.03
CA SER A 331 -22.50 10.51 2.31
C SER A 331 -22.15 11.87 1.68
N ARG A 332 -21.11 12.51 2.24
CA ARG A 332 -20.55 13.77 1.73
C ARG A 332 -19.24 13.50 1.00
N PRO A 333 -18.91 14.27 -0.05
CA PRO A 333 -17.73 13.99 -0.86
C PRO A 333 -16.38 14.22 -0.15
N ASN A 334 -16.33 15.01 0.94
CA ASN A 334 -15.08 15.39 1.62
C ASN A 334 -14.05 16.04 0.66
N CYS A 335 -14.52 16.88 -0.24
CA CYS A 335 -13.74 17.56 -1.27
C CYS A 335 -13.64 19.05 -1.00
N GLU A 336 -12.46 19.62 -1.18
CA GLU A 336 -12.26 21.07 -1.24
C GLU A 336 -12.45 21.54 -2.69
N PRO A 337 -13.22 22.62 -2.93
CA PRO A 337 -13.44 23.11 -4.28
C PRO A 337 -12.13 23.42 -5.02
N GLY A 338 -11.96 22.86 -6.21
CA GLY A 338 -10.79 23.07 -7.06
C GLY A 338 -9.52 22.30 -6.63
N ALA A 339 -9.58 21.50 -5.57
CA ALA A 339 -8.46 20.64 -5.19
C ALA A 339 -8.40 19.37 -6.04
N TYR A 340 -7.18 19.01 -6.45
CA TYR A 340 -6.89 17.76 -7.16
C TYR A 340 -6.21 16.79 -6.21
N TYR A 341 -6.87 15.68 -5.93
CA TYR A 341 -6.42 14.65 -4.98
C TYR A 341 -5.79 13.48 -5.70
N LEU A 342 -4.71 12.97 -5.12
CA LEU A 342 -4.09 11.72 -5.55
C LEU A 342 -4.99 10.54 -5.18
N VAL A 343 -5.37 9.74 -6.16
CA VAL A 343 -6.24 8.57 -5.98
C VAL A 343 -5.59 7.25 -6.41
N ASN A 344 -4.43 7.30 -7.06
CA ASN A 344 -3.67 6.13 -7.52
C ASN A 344 -2.20 6.23 -7.11
N ASN A 345 -1.30 5.80 -8.00
CA ASN A 345 0.13 5.65 -7.72
C ASN A 345 0.95 6.78 -8.33
N TYR A 346 1.52 7.61 -7.46
CA TYR A 346 2.65 8.48 -7.80
C TYR A 346 3.72 8.38 -6.72
N GLU A 347 4.95 8.60 -7.15
CA GLU A 347 6.11 8.60 -6.27
C GLU A 347 6.06 9.75 -5.25
N PRO A 348 6.59 9.57 -4.04
CA PRO A 348 6.88 10.69 -3.17
C PRO A 348 7.84 11.70 -3.84
N PRO A 349 7.71 13.00 -3.53
CA PRO A 349 8.51 14.06 -4.16
C PRO A 349 9.99 14.03 -3.76
N TYR A 350 10.32 13.43 -2.62
CA TYR A 350 11.70 13.35 -2.15
C TYR A 350 12.26 11.93 -2.35
N THR A 351 13.51 11.89 -2.76
CA THR A 351 14.30 10.65 -2.81
C THR A 351 14.70 10.19 -1.39
N ILE A 352 15.28 9.00 -1.26
CA ILE A 352 15.73 8.45 0.02
C ILE A 352 16.68 9.39 0.76
N ASP A 353 17.59 10.06 0.04
CA ASP A 353 18.54 11.03 0.61
C ASP A 353 17.91 12.39 0.95
N GLY A 354 16.64 12.60 0.56
CA GLY A 354 15.88 13.85 0.80
C GLY A 354 16.04 14.89 -0.29
N THR A 355 16.59 14.52 -1.44
CA THR A 355 16.64 15.42 -2.60
C THR A 355 15.25 15.56 -3.21
N LEU A 356 14.82 16.81 -3.42
CA LEU A 356 13.54 17.07 -4.09
C LEU A 356 13.65 16.76 -5.58
N LYS A 357 12.75 15.94 -6.09
CA LYS A 357 12.60 15.65 -7.52
C LYS A 357 12.14 16.92 -8.26
N THR A 358 12.67 17.14 -9.45
CA THR A 358 12.16 18.22 -10.32
C THR A 358 10.82 17.78 -10.89
N LEU A 359 9.73 18.39 -10.42
CA LEU A 359 8.38 18.06 -10.87
C LEU A 359 8.12 18.62 -12.28
N GLY A 360 7.27 17.93 -13.03
CA GLY A 360 6.88 18.31 -14.38
C GLY A 360 5.97 17.26 -15.03
N PRO A 361 5.47 17.52 -16.25
CA PRO A 361 4.51 16.64 -16.89
C PRO A 361 4.97 15.20 -17.10
N GLN A 362 6.28 14.96 -17.15
CA GLN A 362 6.87 13.62 -17.34
C GLN A 362 7.38 13.00 -16.02
N VAL A 363 7.11 13.64 -14.88
CA VAL A 363 7.53 13.16 -13.55
C VAL A 363 6.29 12.82 -12.75
N PHE A 364 6.02 11.54 -12.63
CA PHE A 364 4.85 10.99 -11.93
C PHE A 364 5.14 10.89 -10.42
N ALA A 365 5.31 12.06 -9.82
CA ALA A 365 5.49 12.25 -8.38
C ALA A 365 4.55 13.35 -7.89
N TYR A 366 4.00 13.18 -6.70
CA TYR A 366 3.19 14.24 -6.10
C TYR A 366 4.07 15.35 -5.50
N PRO A 367 3.57 16.60 -5.40
CA PRO A 367 4.34 17.69 -4.80
C PRO A 367 4.52 17.49 -3.29
N PRO A 368 5.51 18.16 -2.66
CA PRO A 368 5.69 18.17 -1.22
C PRO A 368 4.38 18.49 -0.48
N GLN A 369 4.04 17.68 0.50
CA GLN A 369 2.81 17.82 1.27
C GLN A 369 3.04 18.52 2.60
N ALA A 370 2.04 19.32 3.01
CA ALA A 370 1.95 19.93 4.33
C ALA A 370 0.84 19.30 5.18
N VAL A 371 0.19 18.25 4.67
CA VAL A 371 -0.80 17.48 5.44
C VAL A 371 -0.10 16.86 6.65
N PRO A 372 -0.61 17.05 7.88
CA PRO A 372 0.01 16.49 9.08
C PRO A 372 0.08 14.96 9.02
N THR A 373 1.24 14.42 9.38
CA THR A 373 1.45 12.97 9.46
C THR A 373 1.38 12.48 10.89
N ILE A 374 1.07 11.20 11.06
CA ILE A 374 1.11 10.55 12.38
C ILE A 374 2.50 10.63 13.01
N GLY A 375 3.56 10.59 12.22
CA GLY A 375 4.94 10.75 12.69
C GLY A 375 5.20 12.13 13.30
N GLU A 376 4.66 13.19 12.71
CA GLU A 376 4.74 14.55 13.25
C GLU A 376 3.96 14.68 14.56
N ALA A 377 2.73 14.12 14.62
CA ALA A 377 1.91 14.15 15.81
C ALA A 377 2.55 13.37 16.98
N LEU A 378 3.11 12.19 16.73
CA LEU A 378 3.87 11.40 17.69
C LEU A 378 5.08 12.19 18.22
N SER A 379 5.87 12.79 17.31
CA SER A 379 7.05 13.59 17.66
C SER A 379 6.69 14.80 18.51
N ALA A 380 5.62 15.51 18.18
CA ALA A 380 5.13 16.64 18.96
C ALA A 380 4.74 16.24 20.40
N LYS A 381 4.37 14.98 20.61
CA LYS A 381 4.04 14.42 21.93
C LYS A 381 5.25 13.77 22.63
N GLY A 382 6.41 13.68 21.97
CA GLY A 382 7.58 12.98 22.48
C GLY A 382 7.45 11.45 22.44
N VAL A 383 6.55 10.92 21.61
CA VAL A 383 6.40 9.48 21.38
C VAL A 383 7.37 9.05 20.30
N SER A 384 8.17 8.01 20.58
CA SER A 384 9.12 7.49 19.59
C SER A 384 8.41 6.74 18.46
N TRP A 385 8.87 6.93 17.24
CA TRP A 385 8.33 6.23 16.07
C TRP A 385 9.39 6.03 15.01
N LYS A 386 9.19 5.04 14.16
CA LYS A 386 9.97 4.82 12.93
C LYS A 386 9.08 4.23 11.83
N TRP A 387 9.43 4.56 10.59
CA TRP A 387 8.89 3.93 9.40
C TRP A 387 10.01 3.14 8.73
N TYR A 388 9.85 1.81 8.67
CA TYR A 388 10.87 0.90 8.14
C TYR A 388 10.40 0.37 6.79
N THR A 389 11.14 0.67 5.72
CA THR A 389 10.83 0.23 4.36
C THR A 389 11.94 -0.65 3.82
N GLY A 390 11.60 -1.84 3.36
CA GLY A 390 12.55 -2.78 2.78
C GLY A 390 13.24 -2.24 1.54
N GLY A 391 14.54 -2.51 1.40
CA GLY A 391 15.35 -1.98 0.29
C GLY A 391 15.76 -0.51 0.42
N ARG A 392 15.36 0.18 1.49
CA ARG A 392 15.72 1.57 1.72
C ARG A 392 17.20 1.76 2.07
N ASP A 393 17.73 0.91 2.94
CA ASP A 393 19.12 1.02 3.42
C ASP A 393 20.08 0.18 2.55
N THR A 394 21.33 0.62 2.46
CA THR A 394 22.39 -0.11 1.72
C THR A 394 22.52 -1.56 2.19
N THR A 395 22.42 -1.80 3.52
CA THR A 395 22.48 -3.14 4.10
C THR A 395 21.33 -4.03 3.64
N ASP A 396 20.12 -3.48 3.49
CA ASP A 396 18.97 -4.22 2.98
C ASP A 396 19.20 -4.69 1.55
N VAL A 397 19.82 -3.84 0.71
CA VAL A 397 20.07 -4.12 -0.70
C VAL A 397 21.23 -5.09 -0.88
N THR A 398 22.38 -4.81 -0.29
CA THR A 398 23.59 -5.63 -0.46
C THR A 398 23.53 -6.96 0.28
N GLY A 399 22.73 -7.05 1.33
CA GLY A 399 22.46 -8.28 2.08
C GLY A 399 21.39 -9.17 1.44
N ASP A 400 20.69 -8.71 0.42
CA ASP A 400 19.66 -9.49 -0.26
C ASP A 400 20.25 -10.51 -1.23
N ALA A 401 19.59 -11.67 -1.36
CA ALA A 401 20.01 -12.73 -2.27
C ALA A 401 20.01 -12.33 -3.75
N LEU A 402 19.23 -11.33 -4.13
CA LEU A 402 19.18 -10.80 -5.49
C LEU A 402 20.45 -10.01 -5.86
N TYR A 403 21.05 -9.32 -4.89
CA TYR A 403 22.21 -8.45 -5.14
C TYR A 403 23.40 -9.17 -5.79
N PRO A 404 23.90 -10.33 -5.29
CA PRO A 404 25.01 -11.03 -5.91
C PRO A 404 24.67 -11.53 -7.33
N ILE A 405 23.40 -11.83 -7.62
CA ILE A 405 22.95 -12.23 -8.98
C ILE A 405 23.09 -11.05 -9.93
N ILE A 406 22.50 -9.90 -9.58
CA ILE A 406 22.58 -8.67 -10.39
C ILE A 406 24.05 -8.23 -10.55
N ARG A 407 24.84 -8.29 -9.48
CA ARG A 407 26.27 -7.96 -9.52
C ARG A 407 27.04 -8.85 -10.51
N GLY A 408 26.75 -10.15 -10.56
CA GLY A 408 27.32 -11.07 -11.53
C GLY A 408 26.95 -10.71 -12.98
N ILE A 409 25.69 -10.35 -13.22
CA ILE A 409 25.22 -9.88 -14.53
C ILE A 409 25.96 -8.60 -14.95
N VAL A 410 26.02 -7.59 -14.07
CA VAL A 410 26.74 -6.33 -14.31
C VAL A 410 28.21 -6.61 -14.63
N GLN A 411 28.87 -7.47 -13.87
CA GLN A 411 30.27 -7.83 -14.09
C GLN A 411 30.53 -8.44 -15.47
N SER A 412 29.57 -9.21 -15.98
CA SER A 412 29.65 -9.82 -17.32
C SER A 412 29.45 -8.82 -18.47
N GLN A 413 28.84 -7.67 -18.19
CA GLN A 413 28.48 -6.67 -19.19
C GLN A 413 29.47 -5.48 -19.26
N VAL A 414 30.36 -5.34 -18.27
CA VAL A 414 31.36 -4.25 -18.23
C VAL A 414 32.71 -4.72 -18.79
N PRO A 415 33.58 -3.80 -19.29
CA PRO A 415 34.90 -4.13 -19.80
C PRO A 415 35.75 -4.87 -18.75
N PRO A 416 36.59 -5.86 -19.16
CA PRO A 416 37.55 -6.49 -18.26
C PRO A 416 38.45 -5.48 -17.57
N GLY A 417 38.64 -5.62 -16.26
CA GLY A 417 39.44 -4.69 -15.45
C GLY A 417 38.68 -3.51 -14.87
N THR A 418 37.36 -3.43 -15.08
CA THR A 418 36.51 -2.43 -14.40
C THR A 418 36.65 -2.56 -12.87
N PRO A 419 36.95 -1.48 -12.13
CA PRO A 419 37.08 -1.52 -10.68
C PRO A 419 35.83 -2.07 -9.99
N ALA A 420 36.02 -2.89 -8.96
CA ALA A 420 34.91 -3.51 -8.21
C ALA A 420 33.91 -2.50 -7.66
N ALA A 421 34.37 -1.33 -7.18
CA ALA A 421 33.50 -0.27 -6.67
C ALA A 421 32.53 0.29 -7.73
N ILE A 422 32.93 0.31 -9.01
CA ILE A 422 32.04 0.72 -10.10
C ILE A 422 30.99 -0.37 -10.35
N ILE A 423 31.41 -1.64 -10.38
CA ILE A 423 30.49 -2.78 -10.53
C ILE A 423 29.48 -2.79 -9.39
N ASP A 424 29.94 -2.62 -8.15
CA ASP A 424 29.10 -2.59 -6.94
C ASP A 424 28.11 -1.41 -6.98
N GLY A 425 28.55 -0.22 -7.42
CA GLY A 425 27.69 0.95 -7.58
C GLY A 425 26.58 0.74 -8.62
N ILE A 426 26.93 0.16 -9.78
CA ILE A 426 25.94 -0.16 -10.82
C ILE A 426 24.98 -1.25 -10.31
N ALA A 427 25.50 -2.33 -9.71
CA ALA A 427 24.67 -3.41 -9.17
C ALA A 427 23.72 -2.90 -8.08
N PHE A 428 24.17 -2.04 -7.19
CA PHE A 428 23.33 -1.39 -6.19
C PHE A 428 22.19 -0.60 -6.84
N THR A 429 22.51 0.26 -7.82
CA THR A 429 21.51 1.08 -8.53
C THR A 429 20.49 0.26 -9.29
N GLN A 430 20.86 -0.93 -9.79
CA GLN A 430 19.93 -1.84 -10.47
C GLN A 430 19.10 -2.68 -9.49
N THR A 431 19.65 -3.04 -8.33
CA THR A 431 18.97 -3.89 -7.36
C THR A 431 18.00 -3.09 -6.48
N GLN A 432 18.35 -1.88 -6.08
CA GLN A 432 17.55 -1.08 -5.16
C GLN A 432 16.10 -0.88 -5.62
N PRO A 433 15.79 -0.48 -6.88
CA PRO A 433 14.42 -0.30 -7.32
C PRO A 433 13.59 -1.60 -7.35
N LEU A 434 14.26 -2.75 -7.43
CA LEU A 434 13.59 -4.06 -7.38
C LEU A 434 13.21 -4.48 -5.95
N LEU A 435 13.82 -3.86 -4.94
CA LEU A 435 13.60 -4.17 -3.53
C LEU A 435 12.83 -3.07 -2.80
N TYR A 436 13.12 -1.80 -3.10
CA TYR A 436 12.57 -0.66 -2.39
C TYR A 436 11.24 -0.22 -2.96
N ASN A 437 10.20 -0.30 -2.12
CA ASN A 437 8.89 0.27 -2.42
C ASN A 437 8.86 1.74 -1.99
N SER A 438 9.21 2.64 -2.90
CA SER A 438 9.22 4.09 -2.65
C SER A 438 7.81 4.64 -2.38
N ILE A 439 6.79 4.07 -3.03
CA ILE A 439 5.38 4.45 -2.85
C ILE A 439 4.91 4.08 -1.44
N GLY A 440 5.42 2.97 -0.89
CA GLY A 440 5.16 2.52 0.48
C GLY A 440 5.87 3.34 1.57
N ASP A 441 6.51 4.46 1.22
CA ASP A 441 7.23 5.36 2.14
C ASP A 441 6.65 6.79 2.11
N PRO A 442 5.39 6.97 2.54
CA PRO A 442 4.64 8.22 2.36
C PRO A 442 5.22 9.41 3.11
N HIS A 443 6.03 9.18 4.16
CA HIS A 443 6.71 10.25 4.88
C HIS A 443 7.79 10.96 4.05
N ASN A 444 8.29 10.33 2.98
CA ASN A 444 9.05 11.04 1.95
C ASN A 444 8.18 12.04 1.15
N GLY A 445 6.88 12.07 1.38
CA GLY A 445 5.95 13.08 0.87
C GLY A 445 5.87 14.33 1.73
N SER A 446 6.17 14.23 3.03
CA SER A 446 6.05 15.35 3.97
C SER A 446 7.29 16.26 3.91
N ALA A 447 7.06 17.54 3.56
CA ALA A 447 8.10 18.56 3.60
C ALA A 447 8.66 18.75 5.02
N THR A 448 7.81 18.68 6.03
CA THR A 448 8.21 18.81 7.44
C THR A 448 9.13 17.67 7.86
N VAL A 449 8.76 16.44 7.56
CA VAL A 449 9.56 15.25 7.95
C VAL A 449 10.92 15.28 7.26
N VAL A 450 10.94 15.44 5.94
CA VAL A 450 12.17 15.33 5.15
C VAL A 450 13.17 16.45 5.43
N ASN A 451 12.67 17.68 5.67
CA ASN A 451 13.52 18.85 5.91
C ASN A 451 13.85 19.10 7.39
N SER A 452 13.63 18.10 8.26
CA SER A 452 13.93 18.19 9.69
C SER A 452 14.66 16.95 10.21
N ALA A 453 14.96 16.92 11.51
CA ALA A 453 15.53 15.77 12.18
C ALA A 453 14.62 14.53 12.12
N LEU A 454 13.32 14.69 11.84
CA LEU A 454 12.34 13.59 11.75
C LEU A 454 12.66 12.62 10.61
N LYS A 455 13.35 13.07 9.56
CA LYS A 455 13.89 12.20 8.51
C LYS A 455 14.70 11.03 9.07
N GLY A 456 15.36 11.22 10.21
CA GLY A 456 16.09 10.16 10.91
C GLY A 456 15.24 8.98 11.37
N ASN A 457 13.91 9.10 11.39
CA ASN A 457 12.97 8.04 11.73
C ASN A 457 12.60 7.14 10.52
N LEU A 458 13.02 7.51 9.30
CA LEU A 458 12.81 6.71 8.09
C LEU A 458 14.00 5.77 7.91
N LYS A 459 13.77 4.47 8.03
CA LYS A 459 14.79 3.41 8.12
C LYS A 459 14.49 2.26 7.17
N GLY A 460 15.49 1.39 6.94
CA GLY A 460 15.31 0.10 6.29
C GLY A 460 15.05 -1.03 7.29
N LEU A 461 14.78 -2.23 6.77
CA LEU A 461 14.46 -3.41 7.58
C LEU A 461 15.64 -3.88 8.43
N ALA A 462 16.89 -3.69 7.99
CA ALA A 462 18.06 -4.00 8.80
C ALA A 462 18.02 -3.28 10.14
N SER A 463 17.61 -2.00 10.14
CA SER A 463 17.42 -1.22 11.36
C SER A 463 16.27 -1.76 12.23
N PHE A 464 15.17 -2.21 11.61
CA PHE A 464 14.06 -2.82 12.34
C PHE A 464 14.52 -4.09 13.10
N TYR A 465 15.21 -4.99 12.42
CA TYR A 465 15.70 -6.22 13.06
C TYR A 465 16.74 -5.94 14.13
N GLN A 466 17.55 -4.90 13.95
CA GLN A 466 18.48 -4.44 14.98
C GLN A 466 17.74 -3.91 16.21
N ASP A 467 16.74 -3.04 16.03
CA ASP A 467 15.94 -2.48 17.12
C ASP A 467 15.20 -3.58 17.90
N VAL A 468 14.64 -4.58 17.20
CA VAL A 468 13.99 -5.74 17.84
C VAL A 468 14.99 -6.55 18.67
N SER A 469 16.18 -6.84 18.11
CA SER A 469 17.19 -7.66 18.79
C SER A 469 17.80 -6.97 20.00
N GLN A 470 17.90 -5.65 19.97
CA GLN A 470 18.47 -4.83 21.05
C GLN A 470 17.42 -4.37 22.07
N GLY A 471 16.12 -4.61 21.82
CA GLY A 471 15.04 -4.11 22.68
C GLY A 471 14.85 -2.58 22.61
N THR A 472 15.28 -1.96 21.51
CA THR A 472 15.20 -0.49 21.28
C THR A 472 14.09 -0.12 20.29
N LEU A 473 13.10 -1.01 20.09
CA LEU A 473 11.97 -0.75 19.20
C LEU A 473 11.19 0.49 19.67
N PRO A 474 10.85 1.44 18.79
CA PRO A 474 10.08 2.60 19.19
C PRO A 474 8.63 2.24 19.58
N ALA A 475 7.92 3.20 20.15
CA ALA A 475 6.54 3.01 20.56
C ALA A 475 5.61 2.72 19.36
N VAL A 476 5.84 3.35 18.21
CA VAL A 476 5.09 3.09 16.98
C VAL A 476 6.05 2.78 15.83
N SER A 477 5.84 1.64 15.21
CA SER A 477 6.64 1.14 14.08
C SER A 477 5.73 0.77 12.91
N TYR A 478 5.94 1.37 11.75
CA TYR A 478 5.40 0.86 10.49
C TYR A 478 6.48 0.06 9.78
N VAL A 479 6.10 -1.08 9.24
CA VAL A 479 7.03 -2.01 8.58
C VAL A 479 6.48 -2.40 7.22
N VAL A 480 7.16 -1.98 6.16
CA VAL A 480 6.83 -2.31 4.77
C VAL A 480 7.90 -3.29 4.27
N PRO A 481 7.52 -4.48 3.78
CA PRO A 481 8.49 -5.45 3.28
C PRO A 481 9.21 -4.95 2.02
N LYS A 482 10.24 -5.66 1.60
CA LYS A 482 10.81 -5.47 0.26
C LYS A 482 9.76 -5.82 -0.79
N ASN A 483 9.82 -5.19 -1.95
CA ASN A 483 8.92 -5.49 -3.06
C ASN A 483 8.75 -7.00 -3.29
N LEU A 484 9.85 -7.74 -3.33
CA LEU A 484 9.82 -9.19 -3.55
C LEU A 484 9.16 -10.01 -2.43
N ASP A 485 8.91 -9.42 -1.26
CA ASP A 485 8.32 -10.07 -0.09
C ASP A 485 6.97 -9.44 0.30
N SER A 486 6.46 -8.50 -0.50
CA SER A 486 5.27 -7.70 -0.21
C SER A 486 3.94 -8.45 -0.39
N GLY A 487 3.91 -9.46 -1.23
CA GLY A 487 2.67 -10.13 -1.66
C GLY A 487 2.14 -9.67 -3.01
N HIS A 488 2.64 -8.55 -3.54
CA HIS A 488 2.16 -7.93 -4.78
C HIS A 488 2.26 -8.86 -5.98
N PRO A 489 1.20 -9.04 -6.78
CA PRO A 489 1.27 -9.81 -8.03
C PRO A 489 2.30 -9.20 -8.99
N GLY A 490 2.72 -9.95 -9.99
CA GLY A 490 3.76 -9.52 -10.93
C GLY A 490 5.19 -9.80 -10.48
N TYR A 491 5.56 -9.55 -9.23
CA TYR A 491 6.93 -9.75 -8.73
C TYR A 491 7.01 -10.45 -7.36
N SER A 492 5.92 -10.53 -6.63
CA SER A 492 5.80 -11.23 -5.35
C SER A 492 4.55 -12.11 -5.33
N ALA A 493 4.16 -12.61 -4.17
CA ALA A 493 2.93 -13.37 -3.95
C ALA A 493 2.63 -13.52 -2.45
N PRO A 494 1.37 -13.74 -2.04
CA PRO A 494 0.98 -13.93 -0.65
C PRO A 494 1.81 -14.95 0.13
N PRO A 495 2.27 -16.09 -0.42
CA PRO A 495 3.17 -17.00 0.30
C PRO A 495 4.50 -16.39 0.72
N ARG A 496 5.05 -15.44 -0.05
CA ARG A 496 6.29 -14.74 0.33
C ARG A 496 6.04 -13.76 1.47
N TYR A 497 4.91 -13.05 1.41
CA TYR A 497 4.49 -12.20 2.52
C TYR A 497 4.25 -13.02 3.79
N GLU A 498 3.64 -14.20 3.69
CA GLU A 498 3.45 -15.12 4.81
C GLU A 498 4.79 -15.49 5.49
N VAL A 499 5.81 -15.80 4.69
CA VAL A 499 7.17 -16.11 5.20
C VAL A 499 7.77 -14.91 5.91
N PHE A 500 7.65 -13.71 5.33
CA PHE A 500 8.11 -12.46 5.93
C PHE A 500 7.44 -12.20 7.28
N ILE A 501 6.11 -12.31 7.35
CA ILE A 501 5.33 -12.13 8.57
C ILE A 501 5.75 -13.15 9.64
N LYS A 502 5.97 -14.39 9.26
CA LYS A 502 6.43 -15.44 10.19
C LYS A 502 7.78 -15.12 10.80
N ASP A 503 8.74 -14.69 9.99
CA ASP A 503 10.07 -14.31 10.47
C ASP A 503 9.98 -13.12 11.44
N LEU A 504 9.25 -12.06 11.04
CA LEU A 504 9.06 -10.86 11.85
C LEU A 504 8.46 -11.17 13.22
N ILE A 505 7.32 -11.87 13.25
CA ILE A 505 6.62 -12.21 14.50
C ILE A 505 7.49 -13.10 15.37
N THR A 506 8.19 -14.09 14.79
CA THR A 506 9.08 -14.99 15.54
C THR A 506 10.19 -14.20 16.23
N ARG A 507 10.80 -13.22 15.56
CA ARG A 507 11.86 -12.39 16.13
C ARG A 507 11.33 -11.49 17.25
N VAL A 508 10.17 -10.89 17.11
CA VAL A 508 9.55 -10.06 18.16
C VAL A 508 9.23 -10.92 19.38
N GLN A 509 8.65 -12.11 19.18
CA GLN A 509 8.31 -13.04 20.26
C GLN A 509 9.55 -13.64 20.96
N ALA A 510 10.69 -13.70 20.28
CA ALA A 510 11.96 -14.16 20.86
C ALA A 510 12.53 -13.18 21.91
N ASN A 511 12.01 -11.95 21.99
CA ASN A 511 12.32 -10.98 23.03
C ASN A 511 11.11 -10.86 23.99
N PRO A 512 11.09 -11.57 25.13
CA PRO A 512 9.93 -11.59 26.03
C PRO A 512 9.58 -10.23 26.65
N GLU A 513 10.59 -9.39 26.90
CA GLU A 513 10.39 -8.05 27.48
C GLU A 513 9.66 -7.13 26.49
N LEU A 514 10.02 -7.24 25.21
CA LEU A 514 9.32 -6.52 24.14
C LEU A 514 7.93 -7.10 23.90
N TRP A 515 7.84 -8.44 23.76
CA TRP A 515 6.59 -9.12 23.41
C TRP A 515 5.45 -8.84 24.40
N GLN A 516 5.72 -8.85 25.71
CA GLN A 516 4.69 -8.69 26.75
C GLN A 516 3.91 -7.37 26.67
N SER A 517 4.36 -6.38 25.90
CA SER A 517 3.71 -5.07 25.73
C SER A 517 3.53 -4.66 24.26
N THR A 518 3.64 -5.63 23.34
CA THR A 518 3.59 -5.40 21.89
C THR A 518 2.25 -5.83 21.28
N ALA A 519 1.74 -5.03 20.35
CA ALA A 519 0.74 -5.44 19.39
C ALA A 519 1.30 -5.33 17.96
N ILE A 520 1.05 -6.35 17.14
CA ILE A 520 1.41 -6.39 15.72
C ILE A 520 0.13 -6.44 14.91
N LEU A 521 -0.09 -5.45 14.06
CA LEU A 521 -1.18 -5.41 13.09
C LEU A 521 -0.63 -5.88 11.75
N VAL A 522 -1.17 -6.96 11.20
CA VAL A 522 -0.76 -7.51 9.91
C VAL A 522 -1.87 -7.24 8.91
N THR A 523 -1.58 -6.43 7.90
CA THR A 523 -2.54 -6.03 6.87
C THR A 523 -1.86 -5.85 5.52
N THR A 524 -2.64 -5.45 4.51
CA THR A 524 -2.17 -4.98 3.20
C THR A 524 -2.61 -3.53 2.98
N ASP A 525 -2.05 -2.88 2.00
CA ASP A 525 -2.39 -1.50 1.62
C ASP A 525 -3.74 -1.43 0.89
N GLU A 526 -3.99 -2.38 -0.02
CA GLU A 526 -5.21 -2.47 -0.81
C GLU A 526 -5.51 -3.91 -1.25
N GLY A 527 -6.69 -4.09 -1.88
CA GLY A 527 -7.14 -5.38 -2.39
C GLY A 527 -6.63 -5.73 -3.79
N GLY A 528 -5.89 -4.82 -4.48
CA GLY A 528 -5.25 -5.09 -5.75
C GLY A 528 -6.19 -5.48 -6.89
N GLY A 529 -7.45 -5.03 -6.89
CA GLY A 529 -8.44 -5.40 -7.91
C GLY A 529 -8.99 -6.82 -7.79
N TYR A 530 -8.57 -7.58 -6.79
CA TYR A 530 -9.12 -8.91 -6.52
C TYR A 530 -10.55 -8.84 -6.00
N PHE A 531 -11.29 -9.90 -6.27
CA PHE A 531 -12.67 -10.05 -5.85
C PHE A 531 -12.80 -10.14 -4.32
N ASP A 532 -13.80 -9.46 -3.77
CA ASP A 532 -14.22 -9.59 -2.38
C ASP A 532 -15.76 -9.53 -2.27
N SER A 533 -16.35 -10.38 -1.46
CA SER A 533 -17.81 -10.46 -1.27
C SER A 533 -18.34 -9.51 -0.19
N GLY A 534 -17.46 -8.84 0.55
CA GLY A 534 -17.83 -7.98 1.66
C GLY A 534 -18.52 -6.69 1.22
N ARG A 535 -19.34 -6.14 2.12
CA ARG A 535 -20.05 -4.89 1.86
C ARG A 535 -19.18 -3.69 2.14
N ILE A 536 -19.06 -2.80 1.17
CA ILE A 536 -18.39 -1.51 1.29
C ILE A 536 -19.37 -0.44 1.79
N GLN A 537 -18.90 0.44 2.69
CA GLN A 537 -19.57 1.69 3.05
C GLN A 537 -18.98 2.85 2.26
N ASN A 538 -19.83 3.65 1.65
CA ASN A 538 -19.40 4.86 0.96
C ASN A 538 -19.24 5.99 1.99
N LEU A 539 -18.03 6.16 2.52
CA LEU A 539 -17.75 7.18 3.53
C LEU A 539 -17.69 8.58 2.93
N ASP A 540 -17.01 8.71 1.79
CA ASP A 540 -16.88 9.94 1.02
C ASP A 540 -16.59 9.64 -0.47
N PHE A 541 -16.11 10.61 -1.24
CA PHE A 541 -15.77 10.44 -2.66
C PHE A 541 -14.67 9.38 -2.89
N PHE A 542 -13.74 9.22 -1.96
CA PHE A 542 -12.65 8.27 -2.08
C PHE A 542 -13.07 6.82 -1.84
N GLY A 543 -14.26 6.60 -1.32
CA GLY A 543 -14.83 5.29 -0.97
C GLY A 543 -14.66 5.02 0.53
N ASP A 544 -14.70 3.84 0.97
CA ASP A 544 -13.74 2.76 1.11
C ASP A 544 -13.77 1.79 -0.06
N GLY A 545 -12.76 0.94 -0.12
CA GLY A 545 -12.67 -0.14 -1.08
C GLY A 545 -13.02 -1.51 -0.48
N PRO A 546 -12.68 -2.60 -1.18
CA PRO A 546 -12.87 -3.96 -0.72
C PRO A 546 -12.25 -4.22 0.65
N ARG A 547 -12.71 -5.28 1.31
CA ARG A 547 -12.06 -5.75 2.53
C ARG A 547 -10.66 -6.24 2.22
N ILE A 548 -9.76 -5.94 3.13
CA ILE A 548 -8.39 -6.44 3.15
C ILE A 548 -8.14 -7.17 4.48
N PRO A 549 -7.16 -8.07 4.57
CA PRO A 549 -6.85 -8.76 5.82
C PRO A 549 -6.43 -7.80 6.92
N LEU A 550 -6.90 -8.04 8.15
CA LEU A 550 -6.30 -7.47 9.35
C LEU A 550 -6.25 -8.54 10.44
N ILE A 551 -5.03 -8.88 10.88
CA ILE A 551 -4.79 -9.78 12.01
C ILE A 551 -4.13 -8.97 13.13
N VAL A 552 -4.66 -9.07 14.35
CA VAL A 552 -4.12 -8.42 15.54
C VAL A 552 -3.39 -9.44 16.38
N VAL A 553 -2.06 -9.45 16.30
CA VAL A 553 -1.18 -10.40 16.99
C VAL A 553 -0.60 -9.74 18.25
N SER A 554 -1.07 -10.16 19.41
CA SER A 554 -0.66 -9.57 20.71
C SER A 554 -0.96 -10.54 21.85
N PRO A 555 -0.21 -10.48 22.98
CA PRO A 555 -0.62 -11.16 24.20
C PRO A 555 -2.01 -10.74 24.70
N PHE A 556 -2.47 -9.55 24.31
CA PHE A 556 -3.76 -8.97 24.70
C PHE A 556 -4.86 -9.17 23.67
N ALA A 557 -4.56 -9.77 22.52
CA ALA A 557 -5.57 -10.04 21.51
C ALA A 557 -6.51 -11.16 21.97
N ARG A 558 -7.80 -10.99 21.73
CA ARG A 558 -8.79 -12.07 21.98
C ARG A 558 -8.48 -13.27 21.12
N GLN A 559 -8.17 -14.40 21.77
CA GLN A 559 -7.76 -15.61 21.07
C GLN A 559 -8.85 -16.17 20.16
N GLY A 560 -8.53 -16.35 18.86
CA GLY A 560 -9.41 -16.92 17.85
C GLY A 560 -10.72 -16.14 17.66
N HIS A 561 -10.73 -14.87 18.02
CA HIS A 561 -11.86 -13.96 17.84
C HIS A 561 -11.92 -13.42 16.41
N VAL A 562 -13.13 -13.28 15.90
CA VAL A 562 -13.39 -12.61 14.63
C VAL A 562 -14.17 -11.33 14.91
N ASP A 563 -13.52 -10.18 14.67
CA ASP A 563 -14.13 -8.87 14.79
C ASP A 563 -14.91 -8.51 13.51
N HIS A 564 -16.16 -8.06 13.69
CA HIS A 564 -17.09 -7.69 12.62
C HIS A 564 -17.28 -6.16 12.50
N VAL A 565 -16.57 -5.39 13.33
CA VAL A 565 -16.69 -3.94 13.31
C VAL A 565 -16.08 -3.41 12.04
N TYR A 566 -16.78 -2.49 11.39
CA TYR A 566 -16.30 -1.83 10.18
C TYR A 566 -15.14 -0.90 10.50
N ASN A 567 -13.98 -1.17 9.90
CA ASN A 567 -12.74 -0.42 10.09
C ASN A 567 -12.02 -0.21 8.75
N ASP A 568 -11.16 0.79 8.69
CA ASP A 568 -10.29 1.10 7.58
C ASP A 568 -8.87 1.49 8.04
N HIS A 569 -8.03 1.96 7.12
CA HIS A 569 -6.67 2.42 7.45
C HIS A 569 -6.63 3.54 8.48
N ALA A 570 -7.60 4.44 8.46
CA ALA A 570 -7.67 5.54 9.43
C ALA A 570 -8.01 5.06 10.84
N SER A 571 -8.58 3.86 10.99
CA SER A 571 -8.83 3.23 12.30
C SER A 571 -7.52 2.89 13.02
N ILE A 572 -6.44 2.57 12.28
CA ILE A 572 -5.10 2.39 12.87
C ILE A 572 -4.59 3.70 13.47
N LEU A 573 -4.73 4.81 12.73
CA LEU A 573 -4.37 6.13 13.23
C LEU A 573 -5.15 6.48 14.49
N LYS A 574 -6.44 6.21 14.49
CA LYS A 574 -7.31 6.44 15.64
C LYS A 574 -6.90 5.61 16.87
N PHE A 575 -6.49 4.35 16.66
CA PHE A 575 -5.95 3.55 17.76
C PHE A 575 -4.67 4.18 18.33
N ILE A 576 -3.74 4.62 17.48
CA ILE A 576 -2.50 5.30 17.89
C ILE A 576 -2.84 6.56 18.69
N GLU A 577 -3.72 7.39 18.17
CA GLU A 577 -4.16 8.62 18.83
C GLU A 577 -4.80 8.34 20.19
N HIS A 578 -5.68 7.35 20.26
CA HIS A 578 -6.30 6.96 21.51
C HIS A 578 -5.26 6.47 22.51
N ASN A 579 -4.37 5.55 22.11
CA ASN A 579 -3.41 4.93 23.02
C ASN A 579 -2.40 5.92 23.60
N TRP A 580 -1.88 6.82 22.75
CA TRP A 580 -0.89 7.83 23.16
C TRP A 580 -1.48 9.21 23.45
N LYS A 581 -2.81 9.34 23.50
CA LYS A 581 -3.53 10.57 23.84
C LYS A 581 -3.17 11.73 22.90
N LEU A 582 -3.15 11.46 21.61
CA LEU A 582 -2.96 12.45 20.54
C LEU A 582 -4.32 13.06 20.17
N HIS A 583 -4.27 14.15 19.44
CA HIS A 583 -5.44 14.73 18.76
C HIS A 583 -5.52 14.20 17.33
N PRO A 584 -6.73 14.18 16.70
CA PRO A 584 -6.87 13.91 15.28
C PRO A 584 -5.96 14.80 14.43
N LEU A 585 -5.40 14.19 13.36
CA LEU A 585 -4.35 14.82 12.55
C LEU A 585 -4.81 16.08 11.83
N SER A 586 -6.03 16.06 11.27
CA SER A 586 -6.62 17.22 10.60
C SER A 586 -8.15 17.21 10.68
N HIS A 587 -8.78 18.30 10.23
CA HIS A 587 -10.23 18.38 10.14
C HIS A 587 -10.83 17.52 9.03
N ARG A 588 -10.03 17.13 8.03
CA ARG A 588 -10.40 16.28 6.91
C ARG A 588 -10.08 14.81 7.14
N SER A 589 -9.15 14.55 8.06
CA SER A 589 -8.69 13.20 8.34
C SER A 589 -9.81 12.28 8.81
N ARG A 590 -9.84 11.06 8.29
CA ARG A 590 -10.81 10.01 8.66
C ARG A 590 -10.55 9.38 10.03
N ASP A 591 -9.46 9.71 10.71
CA ASP A 591 -9.16 9.28 12.09
C ASP A 591 -10.25 9.66 13.10
N ARG A 592 -11.20 10.50 12.69
CA ARG A 592 -12.40 10.82 13.47
C ARG A 592 -13.47 9.72 13.47
N LEU A 593 -13.36 8.72 12.61
CA LEU A 593 -14.28 7.59 12.58
C LEU A 593 -14.14 6.72 13.84
N PRO A 594 -15.21 6.09 14.34
CA PRO A 594 -15.32 5.76 15.77
C PRO A 594 -14.62 4.48 16.23
N ASN A 595 -13.86 3.72 15.44
CA ASN A 595 -13.58 2.34 15.82
C ASN A 595 -12.13 2.01 16.14
N PRO A 596 -11.75 1.85 17.41
CA PRO A 596 -10.53 1.14 17.79
C PRO A 596 -10.71 -0.38 17.71
N PHE A 597 -9.61 -1.10 17.43
CA PHE A 597 -9.55 -2.54 17.52
C PHE A 597 -9.92 -3.03 18.93
N VAL A 598 -10.51 -4.22 19.00
CA VAL A 598 -10.92 -4.80 20.28
C VAL A 598 -9.76 -5.52 20.93
N PHE A 599 -9.25 -4.97 22.02
CA PHE A 599 -8.33 -5.63 22.95
C PHE A 599 -9.08 -6.04 24.21
N ASP A 600 -8.63 -7.09 24.89
CA ASP A 600 -9.12 -7.40 26.23
C ASP A 600 -8.58 -6.34 27.20
N ASP A 601 -9.46 -5.76 28.01
CA ASP A 601 -9.15 -4.70 28.99
C ASP A 601 -8.64 -5.25 30.35
N ASP A 602 -8.26 -6.53 30.46
CA ASP A 602 -7.83 -7.18 31.69
C ASP A 602 -6.35 -6.95 32.02
#